data_ae935d0d9addf3336f0533b7ca8b0ce0
#
_entry.id   ae935d0d9addf3336f0533b7ca8b0ce0
#
_cell.length_a   1.000
_cell.length_b   1.000
_cell.length_c   1.000
_cell.angle_alpha   90.00
_cell.angle_beta   90.00
_cell.angle_gamma   90.00
#
_symmetry.space_group_name_H-M   'P 1'
#
loop_
_entity.id
_entity.type
_entity.pdbx_description
1 polymer ?
#
loop_
_entity_poly.entity_id
_entity_poly.type
_entity_poly.pdbx_seq_one_letter_code
_entity_poly.pdbx_strand_id
1 'polypeptide(L)'
;NENVELFLTGKNNAWGKKCYTALHDKQTPCTFCPLSIIKNIEKPQELTFANGKSYEIRAKELEWNGLPAYTLFINDITDKITSSRKTEQLEQFYQTLVQNLPGGIAVIRFDMAKKQMLPEYISEGFAAMTGMSTDEAYALYKNDATAGVHPDDLDYIIGRLNQHLKKHLDTCESIYRLRKKDGSYIWIKNNSSLILSPNEIPLIYAVYSDITKE
;
A
#
# COMPACT_ATOMS: atom_id res chain seq x y z
N ASN A 1 35.52 -13.34 12.83
CA ASN A 1 34.25 -13.55 13.51
C ASN A 1 33.61 -14.83 12.97
N GLU A 2 33.57 -15.89 13.77
CA GLU A 2 33.12 -17.25 13.39
C GLU A 2 31.69 -17.23 12.76
N ASN A 3 30.81 -16.36 13.23
CA ASN A 3 29.45 -16.24 12.70
C ASN A 3 29.41 -15.66 11.26
N VAL A 4 30.33 -14.79 10.91
CA VAL A 4 30.43 -14.24 9.54
C VAL A 4 31.05 -15.27 8.60
N GLU A 5 32.03 -16.05 9.08
CA GLU A 5 32.59 -17.16 8.35
C GLU A 5 31.55 -18.23 8.00
N LEU A 6 30.74 -18.63 9.00
CA LEU A 6 29.69 -19.63 8.81
C LEU A 6 28.61 -19.13 7.85
N PHE A 7 28.21 -17.85 7.96
CA PHE A 7 27.14 -17.25 7.14
C PHE A 7 27.55 -17.05 5.68
N LEU A 8 28.80 -16.63 5.43
CA LEU A 8 29.23 -16.25 4.08
C LEU A 8 29.87 -17.40 3.30
N THR A 9 30.51 -18.35 3.96
CA THR A 9 31.29 -19.41 3.30
C THR A 9 30.78 -20.82 3.56
N GLY A 10 30.00 -21.03 4.61
CA GLY A 10 29.69 -22.39 5.09
C GLY A 10 30.93 -23.22 5.48
N LYS A 11 32.09 -22.59 5.57
CA LYS A 11 33.40 -23.23 5.86
C LYS A 11 34.16 -22.42 6.91
N ASN A 12 34.59 -23.07 7.96
CA ASN A 12 35.36 -22.48 9.07
C ASN A 12 36.84 -22.24 8.70
N ASN A 13 37.15 -21.60 7.58
CA ASN A 13 38.57 -21.45 7.17
C ASN A 13 38.82 -20.19 6.30
N ALA A 14 38.31 -19.03 6.71
CA ALA A 14 38.52 -17.75 6.03
C ALA A 14 39.66 -16.92 6.62
N TRP A 15 40.17 -17.30 7.80
CA TRP A 15 41.25 -16.59 8.49
C TRP A 15 42.54 -16.51 7.65
N GLY A 16 43.06 -15.28 7.53
CA GLY A 16 44.30 -15.01 6.78
C GLY A 16 44.15 -15.06 5.27
N LYS A 17 42.97 -15.38 4.75
CA LYS A 17 42.69 -15.37 3.31
C LYS A 17 42.14 -14.03 2.85
N LYS A 18 42.43 -13.65 1.61
CA LYS A 18 41.83 -12.48 0.98
C LYS A 18 40.32 -12.74 0.74
N CYS A 19 39.47 -11.73 0.90
CA CYS A 19 38.01 -11.86 0.83
C CYS A 19 37.54 -12.53 -0.47
N TYR A 20 38.13 -12.20 -1.59
CA TYR A 20 37.77 -12.80 -2.88
C TYR A 20 38.11 -14.28 -2.99
N THR A 21 39.14 -14.74 -2.26
CA THR A 21 39.48 -16.16 -2.17
C THR A 21 38.57 -16.87 -1.16
N ALA A 22 38.35 -16.25 0.00
CA ALA A 22 37.54 -16.86 1.06
C ALA A 22 36.05 -16.95 0.70
N LEU A 23 35.50 -15.92 0.06
CA LEU A 23 34.05 -15.80 -0.19
C LEU A 23 33.63 -16.29 -1.59
N HIS A 24 34.53 -16.21 -2.57
CA HIS A 24 34.17 -16.44 -3.98
C HIS A 24 35.10 -17.47 -4.68
N ASP A 25 36.04 -18.11 -3.97
CA ASP A 25 37.03 -19.05 -4.52
C ASP A 25 37.80 -18.46 -5.72
N LYS A 26 38.02 -17.11 -5.74
CA LYS A 26 38.73 -16.41 -6.80
C LYS A 26 40.17 -16.17 -6.42
N GLN A 27 41.06 -16.13 -7.43
CA GLN A 27 42.45 -15.77 -7.26
C GLN A 27 42.75 -14.28 -7.46
N THR A 28 41.79 -13.54 -8.02
CA THR A 28 41.87 -12.10 -8.30
C THR A 28 40.73 -11.36 -7.63
N PRO A 29 40.87 -10.05 -7.32
CA PRO A 29 39.83 -9.23 -6.77
C PRO A 29 38.54 -9.28 -7.61
N CYS A 30 37.38 -9.16 -6.95
CA CYS A 30 36.08 -9.11 -7.62
C CYS A 30 36.00 -7.89 -8.53
N THR A 31 35.41 -8.03 -9.73
CA THR A 31 35.20 -6.93 -10.68
C THR A 31 34.28 -5.84 -10.08
N PHE A 32 33.37 -6.24 -9.20
CA PHE A 32 32.51 -5.36 -8.42
C PHE A 32 32.85 -5.48 -6.94
N CYS A 33 34.08 -5.08 -6.58
CA CYS A 33 34.49 -5.09 -5.18
C CYS A 33 33.73 -3.98 -4.42
N PRO A 34 32.95 -4.29 -3.36
CA PRO A 34 32.32 -3.25 -2.55
C PRO A 34 33.32 -2.19 -2.07
N LEU A 35 34.55 -2.60 -1.72
CA LEU A 35 35.61 -1.69 -1.28
C LEU A 35 36.11 -0.74 -2.39
N SER A 36 36.00 -1.11 -3.65
CA SER A 36 36.35 -0.22 -4.77
C SER A 36 35.25 0.76 -5.13
N ILE A 37 34.01 0.41 -4.83
CA ILE A 37 32.81 1.24 -5.08
C ILE A 37 32.56 2.18 -3.90
N ILE A 38 32.84 1.75 -2.67
CA ILE A 38 32.64 2.48 -1.43
C ILE A 38 33.80 3.49 -1.22
N LYS A 39 33.98 4.41 -2.16
CA LYS A 39 34.85 5.58 -1.94
C LYS A 39 34.22 6.63 -1.01
N ASN A 40 32.93 6.49 -0.69
CA ASN A 40 32.18 7.34 0.25
C ASN A 40 31.52 6.44 1.30
N ILE A 41 32.29 6.16 2.34
CA ILE A 41 32.05 5.13 3.38
C ILE A 41 30.89 5.49 4.33
N GLU A 42 30.38 6.73 4.29
CA GLU A 42 29.40 7.20 5.26
C GLU A 42 27.94 6.78 4.94
N LYS A 43 27.65 6.38 3.70
CA LYS A 43 26.30 6.00 3.31
C LYS A 43 26.19 4.49 3.02
N PRO A 44 25.15 3.82 3.56
CA PRO A 44 24.90 2.42 3.22
C PRO A 44 24.66 2.24 1.71
N GLN A 45 25.17 1.18 1.14
CA GLN A 45 24.94 0.78 -0.25
C GLN A 45 24.09 -0.48 -0.28
N GLU A 46 23.00 -0.44 -1.05
CA GLU A 46 22.19 -1.63 -1.29
C GLU A 46 22.65 -2.31 -2.58
N LEU A 47 22.95 -3.59 -2.49
CA LEU A 47 23.38 -4.40 -3.63
C LEU A 47 22.51 -5.65 -3.74
N THR A 48 21.94 -5.88 -4.94
CA THR A 48 21.23 -7.12 -5.25
C THR A 48 22.14 -8.00 -6.12
N PHE A 49 22.34 -9.24 -5.69
CA PHE A 49 23.14 -10.22 -6.39
C PHE A 49 22.32 -11.05 -7.38
N ALA A 50 23.00 -11.71 -8.31
CA ALA A 50 22.36 -12.54 -9.34
C ALA A 50 21.54 -13.73 -8.78
N ASN A 51 21.82 -14.14 -7.53
CA ASN A 51 21.04 -15.16 -6.81
C ASN A 51 19.73 -14.63 -6.20
N GLY A 52 19.39 -13.35 -6.45
CA GLY A 52 18.19 -12.69 -5.95
C GLY A 52 18.30 -12.17 -4.51
N LYS A 53 19.43 -12.37 -3.82
CA LYS A 53 19.65 -11.82 -2.48
C LYS A 53 20.10 -10.37 -2.53
N SER A 54 19.57 -9.57 -1.60
CA SER A 54 19.87 -8.16 -1.44
C SER A 54 20.53 -7.90 -0.09
N TYR A 55 21.62 -7.14 -0.12
CA TYR A 55 22.39 -6.82 1.08
C TYR A 55 22.62 -5.32 1.19
N GLU A 56 22.43 -4.78 2.39
CA GLU A 56 22.92 -3.45 2.76
C GLU A 56 24.36 -3.59 3.23
N ILE A 57 25.27 -2.86 2.60
CA ILE A 57 26.70 -2.91 2.92
C ILE A 57 27.15 -1.53 3.38
N ARG A 58 27.79 -1.49 4.55
CA ARG A 58 28.47 -0.32 5.10
C ARG A 58 29.93 -0.66 5.31
N ALA A 59 30.83 0.25 4.99
CA ALA A 59 32.23 0.11 5.30
C ALA A 59 32.69 1.20 6.26
N LYS A 60 33.58 0.88 7.16
CA LYS A 60 34.24 1.83 8.05
C LYS A 60 35.75 1.62 7.96
N GLU A 61 36.45 2.70 7.70
CA GLU A 61 37.92 2.69 7.77
C GLU A 61 38.39 2.66 9.23
N LEU A 62 39.39 1.90 9.49
CA LEU A 62 40.05 1.79 10.80
C LEU A 62 41.52 1.48 10.63
N GLU A 63 42.31 1.70 11.64
CA GLU A 63 43.69 1.28 11.70
C GLU A 63 43.82 -0.07 12.44
N TRP A 64 44.52 -1.02 11.83
CA TRP A 64 44.78 -2.31 12.42
C TRP A 64 46.28 -2.62 12.35
N ASN A 65 46.92 -2.71 13.51
CA ASN A 65 48.39 -2.93 13.62
C ASN A 65 49.23 -1.90 12.83
N GLY A 66 48.82 -0.61 12.84
CA GLY A 66 49.53 0.44 12.12
C GLY A 66 49.27 0.48 10.61
N LEU A 67 48.36 -0.33 10.10
CA LEU A 67 47.99 -0.39 8.69
C LEU A 67 46.49 0.01 8.48
N PRO A 68 46.14 0.69 7.37
CA PRO A 68 44.79 0.99 7.06
C PRO A 68 43.99 -0.29 6.78
N ALA A 69 42.85 -0.43 7.42
CA ALA A 69 41.95 -1.56 7.30
C ALA A 69 40.49 -1.09 7.15
N TYR A 70 39.61 -1.99 6.71
CA TYR A 70 38.19 -1.72 6.55
C TYR A 70 37.37 -2.76 7.29
N THR A 71 36.38 -2.30 8.04
CA THR A 71 35.31 -3.16 8.55
C THR A 71 34.09 -3.04 7.63
N LEU A 72 33.58 -4.18 7.18
CA LEU A 72 32.34 -4.28 6.41
C LEU A 72 31.22 -4.76 7.30
N PHE A 73 30.13 -4.02 7.33
CA PHE A 73 28.87 -4.43 7.91
C PHE A 73 27.95 -4.85 6.75
N ILE A 74 27.58 -6.12 6.75
CA ILE A 74 26.73 -6.70 5.70
C ILE A 74 25.44 -7.16 6.37
N ASN A 75 24.33 -6.56 5.98
CA ASN A 75 23.01 -6.91 6.48
C ASN A 75 22.17 -7.49 5.34
N ASP A 76 21.63 -8.70 5.52
CA ASP A 76 20.70 -9.28 4.56
C ASP A 76 19.35 -8.54 4.66
N ILE A 77 18.98 -7.83 3.59
CA ILE A 77 17.74 -7.05 3.48
C ILE A 77 16.79 -7.67 2.45
N THR A 78 17.01 -8.92 2.06
CA THR A 78 16.23 -9.61 1.02
C THR A 78 14.75 -9.61 1.35
N ASP A 79 14.38 -10.00 2.57
CA ASP A 79 12.98 -10.05 3.01
C ASP A 79 12.36 -8.65 3.05
N LYS A 80 13.10 -7.65 3.50
CA LYS A 80 12.66 -6.24 3.53
C LYS A 80 12.34 -5.74 2.12
N ILE A 81 13.27 -5.95 1.17
CA ILE A 81 13.11 -5.53 -0.23
C ILE A 81 11.96 -6.29 -0.90
N THR A 82 11.87 -7.60 -0.65
CA THR A 82 10.82 -8.45 -1.22
C THR A 82 9.45 -8.05 -0.71
N SER A 83 9.30 -7.82 0.59
CA SER A 83 8.06 -7.36 1.21
C SER A 83 7.64 -5.99 0.71
N SER A 84 8.59 -5.04 0.62
CA SER A 84 8.33 -3.70 0.10
C SER A 84 7.84 -3.73 -1.35
N ARG A 85 8.51 -4.50 -2.22
CA ARG A 85 8.10 -4.67 -3.62
C ARG A 85 6.71 -5.30 -3.75
N LYS A 86 6.43 -6.31 -2.92
CA LYS A 86 5.11 -6.95 -2.92
C LYS A 86 4.01 -5.98 -2.51
N THR A 87 4.24 -5.14 -1.51
CA THR A 87 3.30 -4.09 -1.10
C THR A 87 3.07 -3.09 -2.22
N GLU A 88 4.15 -2.58 -2.84
CA GLU A 88 4.07 -1.64 -3.96
C GLU A 88 3.31 -2.23 -5.17
N GLN A 89 3.60 -3.48 -5.53
CA GLN A 89 2.88 -4.18 -6.61
C GLN A 89 1.39 -4.34 -6.28
N LEU A 90 1.06 -4.65 -5.02
CA LEU A 90 -0.32 -4.79 -4.57
C LEU A 90 -1.07 -3.45 -4.61
N GLU A 91 -0.42 -2.37 -4.18
CA GLU A 91 -0.97 -1.01 -4.27
C GLU A 91 -1.24 -0.61 -5.73
N GLN A 92 -0.27 -0.82 -6.61
CA GLN A 92 -0.44 -0.54 -8.05
C GLN A 92 -1.57 -1.37 -8.67
N PHE A 93 -1.67 -2.64 -8.29
CA PHE A 93 -2.75 -3.53 -8.73
C PHE A 93 -4.12 -3.01 -8.27
N TYR A 94 -4.27 -2.64 -7.00
CA TYR A 94 -5.52 -2.07 -6.50
C TYR A 94 -5.87 -0.74 -7.17
N GLN A 95 -4.91 0.17 -7.33
CA GLN A 95 -5.13 1.43 -8.04
C GLN A 95 -5.62 1.19 -9.46
N THR A 96 -4.97 0.27 -10.18
CA THR A 96 -5.37 -0.09 -11.55
C THR A 96 -6.79 -0.66 -11.60
N LEU A 97 -7.14 -1.54 -10.66
CA LEU A 97 -8.51 -2.08 -10.58
C LEU A 97 -9.54 -0.97 -10.35
N VAL A 98 -9.30 -0.09 -9.37
CA VAL A 98 -10.21 1.01 -9.03
C VAL A 98 -10.42 1.96 -10.21
N GLN A 99 -9.34 2.29 -10.95
CA GLN A 99 -9.41 3.18 -12.11
C GLN A 99 -10.16 2.56 -13.31
N ASN A 100 -10.12 1.24 -13.45
CA ASN A 100 -10.75 0.55 -14.59
C ASN A 100 -12.15 0.00 -14.27
N LEU A 101 -12.64 0.11 -13.04
CA LEU A 101 -14.00 -0.30 -12.71
C LEU A 101 -15.01 0.67 -13.36
N PRO A 102 -16.00 0.14 -14.10
CA PRO A 102 -17.08 0.97 -14.59
C PRO A 102 -17.93 1.46 -13.39
N GLY A 103 -18.00 2.78 -13.19
CA GLY A 103 -18.69 3.39 -12.06
C GLY A 103 -17.77 4.00 -11.03
N GLY A 104 -18.24 4.11 -9.81
CA GLY A 104 -17.53 4.77 -8.72
C GLY A 104 -17.30 3.88 -7.51
N ILE A 105 -16.29 4.23 -6.72
CA ILE A 105 -16.04 3.62 -5.42
C ILE A 105 -16.00 4.73 -4.36
N ALA A 106 -16.60 4.46 -3.20
CA ALA A 106 -16.38 5.26 -2.00
C ALA A 106 -16.11 4.35 -0.78
N VAL A 107 -15.30 4.85 0.13
CA VAL A 107 -15.14 4.28 1.47
C VAL A 107 -15.73 5.30 2.45
N ILE A 108 -16.65 4.85 3.27
CA ILE A 108 -17.43 5.70 4.17
C ILE A 108 -17.22 5.20 5.59
N ARG A 109 -16.80 6.08 6.47
CA ARG A 109 -16.71 5.82 7.90
C ARG A 109 -18.06 6.10 8.54
N PHE A 110 -18.53 5.16 9.35
CA PHE A 110 -19.76 5.32 10.11
C PHE A 110 -19.45 5.62 11.58
N ASP A 111 -19.67 6.88 11.98
CA ASP A 111 -19.58 7.29 13.38
C ASP A 111 -20.86 6.87 14.13
N MET A 112 -20.78 5.77 14.87
CA MET A 112 -21.90 5.21 15.62
C MET A 112 -22.44 6.16 16.68
N ALA A 113 -21.58 6.96 17.31
CA ALA A 113 -21.95 7.87 18.39
C ALA A 113 -22.73 9.07 17.86
N LYS A 114 -22.31 9.61 16.73
CA LYS A 114 -22.94 10.75 16.08
C LYS A 114 -24.00 10.34 15.04
N LYS A 115 -24.08 9.06 14.72
CA LYS A 115 -24.93 8.52 13.62
C LYS A 115 -24.64 9.22 12.30
N GLN A 116 -23.38 9.48 12.01
CA GLN A 116 -22.93 10.26 10.88
C GLN A 116 -22.09 9.39 9.93
N MET A 117 -22.33 9.54 8.63
CA MET A 117 -21.58 8.90 7.57
C MET A 117 -20.63 9.92 6.94
N LEU A 118 -19.32 9.65 7.00
CA LEU A 118 -18.29 10.54 6.51
C LEU A 118 -17.44 9.83 5.46
N PRO A 119 -17.23 10.41 4.27
CA PRO A 119 -16.36 9.79 3.28
C PRO A 119 -14.90 9.85 3.72
N GLU A 120 -14.20 8.72 3.61
CA GLU A 120 -12.76 8.64 3.75
C GLU A 120 -12.07 8.58 2.38
N TYR A 121 -12.74 8.00 1.41
CA TYR A 121 -12.25 7.92 0.05
C TYR A 121 -13.39 8.05 -0.96
N ILE A 122 -13.14 8.79 -2.03
CA ILE A 122 -14.03 8.92 -3.20
C ILE A 122 -13.16 8.77 -4.45
N SER A 123 -13.48 7.81 -5.31
CA SER A 123 -12.73 7.57 -6.54
C SER A 123 -13.05 8.63 -7.61
N GLU A 124 -12.11 8.81 -8.54
CA GLU A 124 -12.33 9.64 -9.73
C GLU A 124 -13.55 9.17 -10.55
N GLY A 125 -13.78 7.86 -10.63
CA GLY A 125 -14.95 7.28 -11.31
C GLY A 125 -16.28 7.72 -10.69
N PHE A 126 -16.37 7.81 -9.36
CA PHE A 126 -17.54 8.34 -8.66
C PHE A 126 -17.77 9.82 -9.00
N ALA A 127 -16.73 10.63 -8.93
CA ALA A 127 -16.80 12.04 -9.25
C ALA A 127 -17.20 12.27 -10.72
N ALA A 128 -16.59 11.55 -11.65
CA ALA A 128 -16.92 11.61 -13.07
C ALA A 128 -18.38 11.21 -13.36
N MET A 129 -18.88 10.15 -12.72
CA MET A 129 -20.28 9.70 -12.86
C MET A 129 -21.28 10.79 -12.47
N THR A 130 -20.94 11.57 -11.44
CA THR A 130 -21.77 12.70 -10.99
C THR A 130 -21.48 14.01 -11.73
N GLY A 131 -20.50 14.02 -12.65
CA GLY A 131 -20.09 15.22 -13.39
C GLY A 131 -19.31 16.23 -12.55
N MET A 132 -18.72 15.80 -11.43
CA MET A 132 -17.93 16.60 -10.51
C MET A 132 -16.45 16.30 -10.69
N SER A 133 -15.57 17.22 -10.29
CA SER A 133 -14.19 16.86 -9.97
C SER A 133 -14.14 16.15 -8.60
N THR A 134 -13.02 15.47 -8.32
CA THR A 134 -12.84 14.80 -7.03
C THR A 134 -12.93 15.80 -5.86
N ASP A 135 -12.33 16.99 -6.00
CA ASP A 135 -12.40 18.04 -4.98
C ASP A 135 -13.83 18.55 -4.74
N GLU A 136 -14.62 18.70 -5.81
CA GLU A 136 -16.03 19.09 -5.71
C GLU A 136 -16.87 18.01 -5.02
N ALA A 137 -16.62 16.73 -5.34
CA ALA A 137 -17.26 15.61 -4.68
C ALA A 137 -16.90 15.58 -3.18
N TYR A 138 -15.63 15.69 -2.82
CA TYR A 138 -15.22 15.78 -1.41
C TYR A 138 -15.86 16.99 -0.70
N ALA A 139 -15.91 18.15 -1.34
CA ALA A 139 -16.53 19.35 -0.75
C ALA A 139 -18.02 19.15 -0.47
N LEU A 140 -18.75 18.46 -1.35
CA LEU A 140 -20.17 18.15 -1.17
C LEU A 140 -20.40 17.14 -0.05
N TYR A 141 -19.63 16.06 -0.04
CA TYR A 141 -19.88 14.89 0.83
C TYR A 141 -19.13 14.94 2.17
N LYS A 142 -18.14 15.83 2.36
CA LYS A 142 -17.21 15.84 3.53
C LYS A 142 -17.88 15.77 4.90
N ASN A 143 -19.08 16.29 5.04
CA ASN A 143 -19.81 16.32 6.31
C ASN A 143 -20.94 15.30 6.39
N ASP A 144 -21.38 14.78 5.23
CA ASP A 144 -22.46 13.82 5.12
C ASP A 144 -22.38 13.06 3.80
N ALA A 145 -22.10 11.78 3.86
CA ALA A 145 -22.05 10.92 2.68
C ALA A 145 -23.40 10.77 1.96
N THR A 146 -24.50 11.21 2.54
CA THR A 146 -25.83 11.20 1.92
C THR A 146 -26.22 12.51 1.24
N ALA A 147 -25.35 13.54 1.29
CA ALA A 147 -25.66 14.89 0.79
C ALA A 147 -26.10 14.97 -0.69
N GLY A 148 -25.74 13.99 -1.50
CA GLY A 148 -26.15 13.88 -2.90
C GLY A 148 -27.37 13.00 -3.15
N VAL A 149 -27.90 12.31 -2.15
CA VAL A 149 -29.08 11.44 -2.30
C VAL A 149 -30.36 12.29 -2.52
N HIS A 150 -31.22 11.82 -3.40
CA HIS A 150 -32.53 12.50 -3.59
C HIS A 150 -33.33 12.51 -2.28
N PRO A 151 -33.99 13.62 -1.91
CA PRO A 151 -34.72 13.72 -0.63
C PRO A 151 -35.70 12.57 -0.37
N ASP A 152 -36.48 12.18 -1.39
CA ASP A 152 -37.47 11.09 -1.25
C ASP A 152 -36.82 9.71 -1.02
N ASP A 153 -35.52 9.54 -1.33
CA ASP A 153 -34.84 8.26 -1.23
C ASP A 153 -34.03 8.14 0.08
N LEU A 154 -33.91 9.23 0.88
CA LEU A 154 -33.14 9.27 2.11
C LEU A 154 -33.62 8.27 3.16
N ASP A 155 -34.92 8.24 3.42
CA ASP A 155 -35.50 7.33 4.43
C ASP A 155 -35.28 5.86 4.02
N TYR A 156 -35.38 5.56 2.73
CA TYR A 156 -35.07 4.24 2.19
C TYR A 156 -33.61 3.85 2.46
N ILE A 157 -32.65 4.73 2.16
CA ILE A 157 -31.24 4.46 2.34
C ILE A 157 -30.87 4.28 3.82
N ILE A 158 -31.38 5.18 4.69
CA ILE A 158 -31.17 5.09 6.12
C ILE A 158 -31.78 3.79 6.69
N GLY A 159 -32.97 3.44 6.22
CA GLY A 159 -33.62 2.19 6.59
C GLY A 159 -32.84 0.94 6.18
N ARG A 160 -32.29 0.94 4.96
CA ARG A 160 -31.43 -0.15 4.45
C ARG A 160 -30.14 -0.28 5.28
N LEU A 161 -29.47 0.84 5.58
CA LEU A 161 -28.27 0.85 6.41
C LEU A 161 -28.54 0.30 7.82
N ASN A 162 -29.63 0.77 8.45
CA ASN A 162 -30.02 0.29 9.77
C ASN A 162 -30.33 -1.21 9.79
N GLN A 163 -30.97 -1.72 8.73
CA GLN A 163 -31.23 -3.13 8.58
C GLN A 163 -29.94 -3.94 8.41
N HIS A 164 -28.98 -3.43 7.61
CA HIS A 164 -27.66 -4.01 7.39
C HIS A 164 -26.90 -4.12 8.72
N LEU A 165 -26.83 -3.02 9.48
CA LEU A 165 -26.17 -3.00 10.79
C LEU A 165 -26.80 -3.97 11.79
N LYS A 166 -28.15 -4.02 11.87
CA LYS A 166 -28.87 -4.90 12.81
C LYS A 166 -28.74 -6.37 12.50
N LYS A 167 -28.69 -6.73 11.23
CA LYS A 167 -28.66 -8.14 10.78
C LYS A 167 -27.26 -8.67 10.54
N HIS A 168 -26.22 -7.84 10.72
CA HIS A 168 -24.81 -8.19 10.44
C HIS A 168 -24.64 -8.78 9.03
N LEU A 169 -25.27 -8.17 8.03
CA LEU A 169 -25.16 -8.63 6.65
C LEU A 169 -23.81 -8.21 6.08
N ASP A 170 -23.15 -9.11 5.37
CA ASP A 170 -21.85 -8.79 4.75
C ASP A 170 -21.98 -7.79 3.61
N THR A 171 -23.10 -7.86 2.86
CA THR A 171 -23.33 -7.00 1.70
C THR A 171 -24.75 -6.43 1.70
N CYS A 172 -24.89 -5.24 1.12
CA CYS A 172 -26.17 -4.57 0.93
C CYS A 172 -26.26 -3.98 -0.48
N GLU A 173 -27.33 -4.30 -1.19
CA GLU A 173 -27.65 -3.67 -2.47
C GLU A 173 -28.76 -2.64 -2.28
N SER A 174 -28.62 -1.46 -2.92
CA SER A 174 -29.63 -0.41 -2.92
C SER A 174 -29.64 0.32 -4.25
N ILE A 175 -30.81 0.76 -4.68
CA ILE A 175 -31.01 1.53 -5.90
C ILE A 175 -31.70 2.85 -5.49
N TYR A 176 -31.10 3.97 -5.89
CA TYR A 176 -31.60 5.29 -5.54
C TYR A 176 -31.07 6.36 -6.48
N ARG A 177 -31.63 7.58 -6.36
CA ARG A 177 -31.22 8.72 -7.18
C ARG A 177 -30.10 9.51 -6.53
N LEU A 178 -29.06 9.80 -7.31
CA LEU A 178 -27.92 10.60 -6.89
C LEU A 178 -27.84 11.88 -7.72
N ARG A 179 -27.63 13.02 -7.06
CA ARG A 179 -27.55 14.34 -7.67
C ARG A 179 -26.23 14.54 -8.42
N LYS A 180 -26.33 15.05 -9.64
CA LYS A 180 -25.21 15.50 -10.45
C LYS A 180 -24.86 16.96 -10.16
N LYS A 181 -23.71 17.39 -10.68
CA LYS A 181 -23.23 18.78 -10.58
C LYS A 181 -24.24 19.78 -11.18
N ASP A 182 -24.89 19.44 -12.27
CA ASP A 182 -25.89 20.28 -12.97
C ASP A 182 -27.25 20.32 -12.26
N GLY A 183 -27.40 19.64 -11.13
CA GLY A 183 -28.62 19.54 -10.35
C GLY A 183 -29.60 18.44 -10.83
N SER A 184 -29.34 17.80 -11.95
CA SER A 184 -30.11 16.63 -12.40
C SER A 184 -29.79 15.40 -11.53
N TYR A 185 -30.56 14.34 -11.70
CA TYR A 185 -30.37 13.08 -10.97
C TYR A 185 -30.12 11.93 -11.94
N ILE A 186 -29.25 11.02 -11.50
CA ILE A 186 -29.02 9.71 -12.11
C ILE A 186 -29.53 8.60 -11.19
N TRP A 187 -30.00 7.52 -11.77
CA TRP A 187 -30.26 6.30 -11.03
C TRP A 187 -28.95 5.52 -10.84
N ILE A 188 -28.65 5.20 -9.62
CA ILE A 188 -27.48 4.39 -9.29
C ILE A 188 -27.89 3.09 -8.61
N LYS A 189 -27.11 2.05 -8.88
CA LYS A 189 -27.07 0.83 -8.12
C LYS A 189 -25.83 0.87 -7.23
N ASN A 190 -26.02 0.76 -5.92
CA ASN A 190 -24.97 0.75 -4.93
C ASN A 190 -24.88 -0.66 -4.32
N ASN A 191 -23.71 -1.29 -4.44
CA ASN A 191 -23.36 -2.49 -3.71
C ASN A 191 -22.36 -2.12 -2.62
N SER A 192 -22.71 -2.31 -1.37
CA SER A 192 -21.86 -1.95 -0.24
C SER A 192 -21.60 -3.14 0.68
N SER A 193 -20.40 -3.16 1.27
CA SER A 193 -19.98 -4.11 2.28
C SER A 193 -19.60 -3.35 3.54
N LEU A 194 -20.04 -3.85 4.69
CA LEU A 194 -19.69 -3.29 6.00
C LEU A 194 -18.59 -4.13 6.63
N ILE A 195 -17.48 -3.49 6.96
CA ILE A 195 -16.39 -4.11 7.69
C ILE A 195 -16.37 -3.57 9.11
N LEU A 196 -16.51 -4.49 10.05
CA LEU A 196 -16.46 -4.24 11.49
C LEU A 196 -15.17 -4.88 12.03
N SER A 197 -14.15 -4.06 12.29
CA SER A 197 -12.95 -4.53 12.99
C SER A 197 -13.10 -4.29 14.51
N PRO A 198 -12.62 -5.20 15.37
CA PRO A 198 -12.61 -4.98 16.80
C PRO A 198 -11.82 -3.71 17.16
N ASN A 199 -12.43 -2.80 17.91
CA ASN A 199 -11.86 -1.51 18.32
C ASN A 199 -11.59 -0.48 17.19
N GLU A 200 -12.09 -0.70 15.99
CA GLU A 200 -12.00 0.26 14.88
C GLU A 200 -13.38 0.84 14.56
N ILE A 201 -13.37 1.99 13.89
CA ILE A 201 -14.59 2.62 13.41
C ILE A 201 -15.11 1.83 12.21
N PRO A 202 -16.40 1.48 12.16
CA PRO A 202 -16.97 0.76 11.02
C PRO A 202 -16.74 1.45 9.69
N LEU A 203 -16.28 0.70 8.69
CA LEU A 203 -16.09 1.17 7.33
C LEU A 203 -17.10 0.51 6.39
N ILE A 204 -17.71 1.31 5.53
CA ILE A 204 -18.59 0.87 4.45
C ILE A 204 -17.83 1.06 3.14
N TYR A 205 -17.58 -0.02 2.44
CA TYR A 205 -17.03 -0.03 1.09
C TYR A 205 -18.20 -0.09 0.10
N ALA A 206 -18.31 0.90 -0.74
CA ALA A 206 -19.43 1.04 -1.65
C ALA A 206 -18.95 1.13 -3.12
N VAL A 207 -19.56 0.33 -3.98
CA VAL A 207 -19.37 0.36 -5.44
C VAL A 207 -20.66 0.86 -6.07
N TYR A 208 -20.55 1.86 -6.93
CA TYR A 208 -21.66 2.55 -7.58
C TYR A 208 -21.64 2.30 -9.08
N SER A 209 -22.80 2.00 -9.64
CA SER A 209 -22.99 1.87 -11.09
C SER A 209 -24.13 2.79 -11.52
N ASP A 210 -23.94 3.55 -12.61
CA ASP A 210 -25.02 4.34 -13.23
C ASP A 210 -25.90 3.40 -14.05
N ILE A 211 -27.18 3.30 -13.67
CA ILE A 211 -28.19 2.47 -14.32
C ILE A 211 -29.30 3.32 -14.98
N THR A 212 -29.04 4.60 -15.21
CA THR A 212 -30.06 5.55 -15.74
C THR A 212 -30.63 5.14 -17.11
N LYS A 213 -29.87 4.37 -17.88
CA LYS A 213 -30.23 3.93 -19.24
C LYS A 213 -30.65 2.46 -19.33
N GLU A 214 -30.65 1.76 -18.22
CA GLU A 214 -31.16 0.39 -18.10
C GLU A 214 -32.64 0.42 -17.70
#